data_97b17a72671ee823ffbd536144a4d6bf
#
_entry.id   97b17a72671ee823ffbd536144a4d6bf
#
_cell.length_a   1.000
_cell.length_b   1.000
_cell.length_c   1.000
_cell.angle_alpha   90.00
_cell.angle_beta   90.00
_cell.angle_gamma   90.00
#
_symmetry.space_group_name_H-M   'P 1'
#
loop_
_entity.id
_entity.type
_entity.pdbx_description
1 polymer ?
#
loop_
_entity_poly.entity_id
_entity_poly.type
_entity_poly.pdbx_seq_one_letter_code
_entity_poly.pdbx_strand_id
1 'polypeptide(L)'
;MASLKSILGEAVSAGHIGAEQAGPLESFLSGKGVTVSGAVVQPSAIGGGLEGDASVVAEDAAFETEAPRFIRGFHDILITIGLIVALVGASGLESAFLALPLTLVLAEILVRRQRLALPAVALTIAFVISVMTIMQTVTEDLVSPEASKAFFVLVYLSPYPLLLGLFHWRYRVPLSLALAIFSLVGLAAALILAGLSEFLDVVDLMATHRSLAVSILLVMAIGLFAIAMAFDLRDPERRTRRSDVAFWLHLVTAPSLLWTMLALVFLNAIDGLSFYPEQPDAGQAALVIAIVACFMMIGVIIDRRAFVTSGLLSLGYAIYNIFRSADLALDSYVFVTLILVGVLVLTIGVGWAYIRGAIFTLLPEPLKTKLPPLR
;
A
#
# COMPACT_ATOMS: atom_id res chain seq x y z
N MET A 1 -3.82 9.17 44.49
CA MET A 1 -2.67 8.83 43.64
C MET A 1 -1.96 7.65 44.28
N ALA A 2 -1.86 6.54 43.58
CA ALA A 2 -1.14 5.36 44.11
C ALA A 2 0.36 5.64 44.09
N SER A 3 1.07 5.41 45.20
CA SER A 3 2.53 5.53 45.24
C SER A 3 3.17 4.24 44.73
N LEU A 4 4.41 4.32 44.23
CA LEU A 4 5.19 3.13 43.84
C LEU A 4 5.16 2.06 44.94
N LYS A 5 5.28 2.49 46.19
CA LYS A 5 5.22 1.66 47.36
C LYS A 5 3.87 0.95 47.54
N SER A 6 2.75 1.63 47.23
CA SER A 6 1.42 1.01 47.33
C SER A 6 1.19 -0.03 46.26
N ILE A 7 1.71 0.18 45.02
CA ILE A 7 1.60 -0.79 43.92
C ILE A 7 2.48 -2.03 44.19
N LEU A 8 3.69 -1.82 44.70
CA LEU A 8 4.55 -2.94 45.09
C LEU A 8 3.97 -3.73 46.27
N GLY A 9 3.30 -3.06 47.24
CA GLY A 9 2.54 -3.71 48.29
C GLY A 9 1.37 -4.56 47.78
N GLU A 10 0.65 -4.06 46.78
CA GLU A 10 -0.44 -4.78 46.07
C GLU A 10 0.12 -6.00 45.32
N ALA A 11 1.25 -5.86 44.64
CA ALA A 11 1.93 -6.97 43.95
C ALA A 11 2.43 -8.06 44.93
N VAL A 12 2.86 -7.68 46.15
CA VAL A 12 3.17 -8.64 47.22
C VAL A 12 1.92 -9.35 47.71
N SER A 13 0.84 -8.62 47.96
CA SER A 13 -0.44 -9.21 48.43
C SER A 13 -1.09 -10.12 47.37
N ALA A 14 -0.86 -9.84 46.08
CA ALA A 14 -1.29 -10.67 44.95
C ALA A 14 -0.34 -11.86 44.67
N GLY A 15 0.77 -11.99 45.38
CA GLY A 15 1.71 -13.10 45.21
C GLY A 15 2.60 -13.01 43.97
N HIS A 16 2.68 -11.85 43.34
CA HIS A 16 3.50 -11.63 42.13
C HIS A 16 4.98 -11.41 42.47
N ILE A 17 5.29 -10.87 43.64
CA ILE A 17 6.66 -10.68 44.17
C ILE A 17 6.71 -11.05 45.66
N GLY A 18 7.89 -11.48 46.17
CA GLY A 18 8.10 -11.73 47.56
C GLY A 18 8.21 -10.43 48.37
N ALA A 19 7.79 -10.45 49.66
CA ALA A 19 7.85 -9.27 50.53
C ALA A 19 9.30 -8.73 50.69
N GLU A 20 10.28 -9.61 50.64
CA GLU A 20 11.70 -9.26 50.68
C GLU A 20 12.20 -8.59 49.39
N GLN A 21 11.52 -8.77 48.27
CA GLN A 21 11.90 -8.19 46.98
C GLN A 21 11.33 -6.79 46.79
N ALA A 22 10.28 -6.41 47.50
CA ALA A 22 9.59 -5.14 47.32
C ALA A 22 10.47 -3.93 47.64
N GLY A 23 11.26 -3.98 48.72
CA GLY A 23 12.14 -2.88 49.11
C GLY A 23 13.32 -2.63 48.13
N PRO A 24 14.10 -3.65 47.75
CA PRO A 24 15.12 -3.52 46.73
C PRO A 24 14.57 -3.06 45.37
N LEU A 25 13.38 -3.53 44.98
CA LEU A 25 12.71 -3.15 43.73
C LEU A 25 12.23 -1.70 43.76
N GLU A 26 11.69 -1.24 44.92
CA GLU A 26 11.31 0.18 45.11
C GLU A 26 12.53 1.10 44.98
N SER A 27 13.65 0.72 45.61
CA SER A 27 14.89 1.51 45.53
C SER A 27 15.46 1.54 44.10
N PHE A 28 15.42 0.43 43.42
CA PHE A 28 15.87 0.32 42.04
C PHE A 28 15.00 1.16 41.08
N LEU A 29 13.67 1.06 41.19
CA LEU A 29 12.72 1.80 40.33
C LEU A 29 12.77 3.30 40.61
N SER A 30 12.85 3.72 41.89
CA SER A 30 13.01 5.13 42.25
C SER A 30 14.35 5.70 41.81
N GLY A 31 15.44 4.92 41.88
CA GLY A 31 16.74 5.31 41.33
C GLY A 31 16.79 5.41 39.81
N LYS A 32 15.86 4.77 39.12
CA LYS A 32 15.65 4.90 37.66
C LYS A 32 14.63 5.98 37.31
N GLY A 33 14.12 6.75 38.27
CA GLY A 33 13.15 7.82 38.03
C GLY A 33 11.75 7.34 37.74
N VAL A 34 11.40 6.06 38.05
CA VAL A 34 10.04 5.54 37.85
C VAL A 34 9.11 6.16 38.87
N THR A 35 8.19 7.03 38.45
CA THR A 35 7.11 7.58 39.26
C THR A 35 5.77 7.05 38.78
N VAL A 36 4.83 6.82 39.73
CA VAL A 36 3.50 6.22 39.45
C VAL A 36 2.48 7.29 39.01
N SER A 37 2.92 8.36 38.44
CA SER A 37 2.05 9.43 37.95
C SER A 37 2.04 9.43 36.43
N GLY A 38 1.35 8.53 35.78
CA GLY A 38 0.92 8.56 34.35
C GLY A 38 1.78 9.27 33.29
N ALA A 39 2.96 9.76 33.64
CA ALA A 39 3.93 10.44 32.79
C ALA A 39 5.10 9.48 32.52
N VAL A 40 5.45 9.38 31.26
CA VAL A 40 6.59 8.61 30.72
C VAL A 40 7.87 8.93 31.51
N VAL A 41 8.55 7.89 31.93
CA VAL A 41 9.83 7.93 32.64
C VAL A 41 10.88 8.63 31.81
N GLN A 42 11.39 9.76 32.26
CA GLN A 42 12.66 10.29 31.75
C GLN A 42 13.84 9.60 32.46
N PRO A 43 14.78 9.01 31.76
CA PRO A 43 16.02 8.54 32.38
C PRO A 43 16.86 9.77 32.77
N SER A 44 17.13 9.93 34.06
CA SER A 44 18.07 10.95 34.54
C SER A 44 19.45 10.71 33.92
N ALA A 45 19.93 11.73 33.22
CA ALA A 45 21.20 11.76 32.53
C ALA A 45 22.36 11.59 33.53
N ILE A 46 23.17 10.56 33.35
CA ILE A 46 24.56 10.53 33.84
C ILE A 46 25.42 11.02 32.67
N GLY A 47 25.95 12.24 32.81
CA GLY A 47 27.06 12.77 32.02
C GLY A 47 26.67 13.60 30.79
N GLY A 48 26.78 14.88 30.94
CA GLY A 48 27.17 15.96 30.08
C GLY A 48 26.94 15.88 28.55
N GLY A 49 26.08 16.76 28.04
CA GLY A 49 26.23 17.33 26.72
C GLY A 49 25.50 16.60 25.59
N LEU A 50 24.39 17.15 25.29
CA LEU A 50 23.51 17.15 24.13
C LEU A 50 22.06 16.83 24.55
N GLU A 51 21.45 17.80 25.24
CA GLU A 51 20.00 17.89 25.39
C GLU A 51 19.41 18.32 24.04
N GLY A 52 19.29 17.37 23.13
CA GLY A 52 18.37 17.43 21.98
C GLY A 52 17.21 16.53 22.32
N ASP A 53 16.15 17.13 22.63
CA ASP A 53 14.75 16.79 22.79
C ASP A 53 14.37 15.33 22.36
N ALA A 54 14.72 14.33 23.17
CA ALA A 54 14.31 12.93 22.97
C ALA A 54 12.78 12.76 23.14
N SER A 55 12.09 13.72 23.76
CA SER A 55 10.63 13.74 23.87
C SER A 55 9.99 14.11 22.54
N VAL A 56 10.56 15.03 21.78
CA VAL A 56 10.10 15.40 20.44
C VAL A 56 10.33 14.26 19.45
N VAL A 57 11.47 13.56 19.54
CA VAL A 57 11.75 12.40 18.67
C VAL A 57 10.86 11.19 18.99
N ALA A 58 10.47 10.98 20.24
CA ALA A 58 9.56 9.91 20.63
C ALA A 58 8.08 10.27 20.32
N GLU A 59 7.73 11.54 20.39
CA GLU A 59 6.43 12.07 20.00
C GLU A 59 6.28 12.07 18.47
N ASP A 60 7.29 12.50 17.72
CA ASP A 60 7.32 12.43 16.26
C ASP A 60 7.29 10.99 15.74
N ALA A 61 7.94 10.03 16.40
CA ALA A 61 7.83 8.61 16.04
C ALA A 61 6.43 8.02 16.31
N ALA A 62 5.65 8.60 17.22
CA ALA A 62 4.24 8.23 17.45
C ALA A 62 3.30 8.85 16.39
N PHE A 63 3.75 9.88 15.66
CA PHE A 63 2.96 10.57 14.63
C PHE A 63 2.97 9.88 13.26
N GLU A 64 3.91 9.00 12.96
CA GLU A 64 3.93 8.27 11.69
C GLU A 64 3.04 7.02 11.71
N THR A 65 1.74 7.21 11.53
CA THR A 65 0.76 6.10 11.47
C THR A 65 0.87 5.25 10.21
N GLU A 66 1.56 5.72 9.19
CA GLU A 66 1.88 4.98 7.96
C GLU A 66 3.37 4.61 7.86
N ALA A 67 4.14 4.78 8.93
CA ALA A 67 5.51 4.28 8.97
C ALA A 67 5.51 2.80 8.57
N PRO A 68 6.36 2.39 7.65
CA PRO A 68 6.39 1.00 7.19
C PRO A 68 6.76 0.07 8.36
N ARG A 69 5.74 -0.49 9.01
CA ARG A 69 5.90 -1.50 10.09
C ARG A 69 6.64 -2.75 9.64
N PHE A 70 6.92 -2.85 8.33
CA PHE A 70 7.66 -3.95 7.73
C PHE A 70 9.18 -3.72 7.65
N ILE A 71 9.71 -2.57 8.07
CA ILE A 71 11.16 -2.34 8.17
C ILE A 71 11.51 -2.27 9.66
N ARG A 72 12.10 -3.35 10.19
CA ARG A 72 12.49 -3.43 11.61
C ARG A 72 13.95 -3.07 11.84
N GLY A 73 14.73 -2.84 10.78
CA GLY A 73 16.13 -2.48 10.88
C GLY A 73 16.95 -2.87 9.66
N PHE A 74 18.23 -2.54 9.69
CA PHE A 74 19.18 -2.80 8.60
C PHE A 74 19.29 -4.30 8.26
N HIS A 75 19.16 -5.18 9.26
CA HIS A 75 19.16 -6.63 9.09
C HIS A 75 18.06 -7.12 8.14
N ASP A 76 16.82 -6.61 8.28
CA ASP A 76 15.71 -6.98 7.41
C ASP A 76 15.97 -6.55 5.97
N ILE A 77 16.58 -5.38 5.77
CA ILE A 77 16.93 -4.87 4.45
C ILE A 77 17.99 -5.77 3.80
N LEU A 78 19.05 -6.12 4.54
CA LEU A 78 20.14 -6.96 4.05
C LEU A 78 19.64 -8.36 3.64
N ILE A 79 18.82 -8.99 4.47
CA ILE A 79 18.20 -10.28 4.15
C ILE A 79 17.32 -10.17 2.91
N THR A 80 16.55 -9.08 2.79
CA THR A 80 15.67 -8.88 1.63
C THR A 80 16.46 -8.69 0.35
N ILE A 81 17.56 -7.95 0.37
CA ILE A 81 18.46 -7.81 -0.79
C ILE A 81 19.03 -9.18 -1.19
N GLY A 82 19.59 -9.95 -0.23
CA GLY A 82 20.09 -11.29 -0.49
C GLY A 82 19.04 -12.23 -1.03
N LEU A 83 17.82 -12.15 -0.50
CA LEU A 83 16.65 -12.89 -0.98
C LEU A 83 16.31 -12.57 -2.44
N ILE A 84 16.22 -11.28 -2.78
CA ILE A 84 15.91 -10.83 -4.15
C ILE A 84 16.99 -11.33 -5.12
N VAL A 85 18.26 -11.16 -4.78
CA VAL A 85 19.37 -11.63 -5.62
C VAL A 85 19.30 -13.15 -5.84
N ALA A 86 19.03 -13.93 -4.78
CA ALA A 86 18.90 -15.38 -4.88
C ALA A 86 17.71 -15.81 -5.75
N LEU A 87 16.56 -15.13 -5.62
CA LEU A 87 15.36 -15.45 -6.41
C LEU A 87 15.51 -15.02 -7.88
N VAL A 88 16.14 -13.89 -8.15
CA VAL A 88 16.48 -13.46 -9.52
C VAL A 88 17.45 -14.45 -10.15
N GLY A 89 18.48 -14.89 -9.42
CA GLY A 89 19.40 -15.93 -9.88
C GLY A 89 18.70 -17.26 -10.18
N ALA A 90 17.79 -17.68 -9.31
CA ALA A 90 17.01 -18.90 -9.52
C ALA A 90 16.08 -18.83 -10.75
N SER A 91 15.43 -17.68 -10.98
CA SER A 91 14.58 -17.47 -12.16
C SER A 91 15.39 -17.39 -13.47
N GLY A 92 16.63 -16.91 -13.41
CA GLY A 92 17.54 -16.86 -14.56
C GLY A 92 18.07 -18.25 -15.03
N LEU A 93 17.91 -19.29 -14.18
CA LEU A 93 18.25 -20.68 -14.54
C LEU A 93 17.12 -21.39 -15.33
N GLU A 94 16.27 -20.65 -16.01
CA GLU A 94 15.17 -21.09 -16.89
C GLU A 94 14.10 -21.95 -16.21
N SER A 95 13.97 -21.91 -14.88
CA SER A 95 12.88 -22.68 -14.25
C SER A 95 12.09 -21.88 -13.23
N ALA A 96 10.99 -21.28 -13.68
CA ALA A 96 9.91 -20.82 -12.81
C ALA A 96 9.45 -21.94 -11.84
N PHE A 97 9.57 -23.19 -12.26
CA PHE A 97 9.32 -24.40 -11.46
C PHE A 97 10.29 -24.55 -10.29
N LEU A 98 11.49 -23.97 -10.35
CA LEU A 98 12.43 -23.94 -9.23
C LEU A 98 12.16 -22.73 -8.31
N ALA A 99 11.81 -21.59 -8.88
CA ALA A 99 11.57 -20.36 -8.13
C ALA A 99 10.41 -20.47 -7.15
N LEU A 100 9.32 -21.14 -7.52
CA LEU A 100 8.14 -21.30 -6.66
C LEU A 100 8.42 -22.15 -5.41
N PRO A 101 8.97 -23.39 -5.48
CA PRO A 101 9.35 -24.15 -4.28
C PRO A 101 10.35 -23.42 -3.40
N LEU A 102 11.36 -22.76 -4.00
CA LEU A 102 12.34 -21.98 -3.27
C LEU A 102 11.67 -20.83 -2.49
N THR A 103 10.75 -20.12 -3.13
CA THR A 103 9.96 -19.06 -2.49
C THR A 103 9.17 -19.60 -1.29
N LEU A 104 8.55 -20.77 -1.41
CA LEU A 104 7.77 -21.39 -0.33
C LEU A 104 8.67 -21.85 0.83
N VAL A 105 9.83 -22.45 0.54
CA VAL A 105 10.80 -22.85 1.57
C VAL A 105 11.33 -21.63 2.33
N LEU A 106 11.70 -20.57 1.60
CA LEU A 106 12.16 -19.33 2.21
C LEU A 106 11.04 -18.62 2.99
N ALA A 107 9.79 -18.69 2.53
CA ALA A 107 8.64 -18.18 3.28
C ALA A 107 8.42 -18.93 4.60
N GLU A 108 8.61 -20.26 4.61
CA GLU A 108 8.50 -21.04 5.84
C GLU A 108 9.57 -20.66 6.87
N ILE A 109 10.78 -20.34 6.41
CA ILE A 109 11.91 -19.96 7.29
C ILE A 109 11.79 -18.49 7.73
N LEU A 110 11.73 -17.57 6.77
CA LEU A 110 11.85 -16.13 7.02
C LEU A 110 10.53 -15.52 7.55
N VAL A 111 9.38 -15.95 7.01
CA VAL A 111 8.09 -15.38 7.41
C VAL A 111 7.53 -16.10 8.64
N ARG A 112 7.49 -17.43 8.62
CA ARG A 112 6.83 -18.18 9.69
C ARG A 112 7.68 -18.33 10.94
N ARG A 113 8.97 -18.71 10.79
CA ARG A 113 9.86 -18.94 11.94
C ARG A 113 10.49 -17.64 12.45
N GLN A 114 11.07 -16.83 11.55
CA GLN A 114 11.76 -15.60 11.92
C GLN A 114 10.84 -14.37 12.01
N ARG A 115 9.62 -14.44 11.44
CA ARG A 115 8.62 -13.37 11.46
C ARG A 115 9.13 -12.04 10.90
N LEU A 116 9.98 -12.10 9.87
CA LEU A 116 10.51 -10.93 9.19
C LEU A 116 9.43 -10.33 8.27
N ALA A 117 9.24 -9.02 8.36
CA ALA A 117 8.14 -8.36 7.66
C ALA A 117 8.51 -7.92 6.24
N LEU A 118 9.69 -7.34 6.02
CA LEU A 118 10.14 -6.91 4.70
C LEU A 118 10.42 -8.10 3.76
N PRO A 119 11.12 -9.18 4.18
CA PRO A 119 11.22 -10.41 3.40
C PRO A 119 9.86 -11.03 3.06
N ALA A 120 8.85 -10.92 3.94
CA ALA A 120 7.50 -11.43 3.66
C ALA A 120 6.84 -10.71 2.46
N VAL A 121 7.03 -9.40 2.34
CA VAL A 121 6.58 -8.61 1.19
C VAL A 121 7.28 -9.07 -0.08
N ALA A 122 8.62 -9.16 -0.07
CA ALA A 122 9.41 -9.59 -1.23
C ALA A 122 9.04 -11.02 -1.67
N LEU A 123 8.85 -11.95 -0.72
CA LEU A 123 8.43 -13.32 -1.03
C LEU A 123 7.01 -13.40 -1.58
N THR A 124 6.09 -12.52 -1.13
CA THR A 124 4.76 -12.47 -1.72
C THR A 124 4.81 -12.02 -3.18
N ILE A 125 5.64 -11.01 -3.49
CA ILE A 125 5.85 -10.55 -4.88
C ILE A 125 6.49 -11.64 -5.73
N ALA A 126 7.53 -12.30 -5.22
CA ALA A 126 8.19 -13.41 -5.91
C ALA A 126 7.24 -14.58 -6.15
N PHE A 127 6.35 -14.88 -5.19
CA PHE A 127 5.30 -15.88 -5.35
C PHE A 127 4.35 -15.53 -6.50
N VAL A 128 3.88 -14.28 -6.58
CA VAL A 128 3.03 -13.80 -7.68
C VAL A 128 3.73 -13.93 -9.03
N ILE A 129 4.99 -13.49 -9.11
CA ILE A 129 5.78 -13.58 -10.36
C ILE A 129 5.95 -15.06 -10.78
N SER A 130 6.28 -15.95 -9.84
CA SER A 130 6.43 -17.37 -10.13
C SER A 130 5.12 -18.00 -10.61
N VAL A 131 3.99 -17.69 -9.96
CA VAL A 131 2.65 -18.14 -10.40
C VAL A 131 2.34 -17.58 -11.79
N MET A 132 2.64 -16.32 -12.07
CA MET A 132 2.41 -15.69 -13.36
C MET A 132 3.16 -16.42 -14.48
N THR A 133 4.44 -16.69 -14.30
CA THR A 133 5.26 -17.40 -15.30
C THR A 133 4.73 -18.84 -15.52
N ILE A 134 4.38 -19.55 -14.45
CA ILE A 134 3.81 -20.91 -14.56
C ILE A 134 2.46 -20.87 -15.28
N MET A 135 1.58 -19.95 -14.91
CA MET A 135 0.26 -19.84 -15.54
C MET A 135 0.33 -19.47 -17.01
N GLN A 136 1.30 -18.67 -17.41
CA GLN A 136 1.55 -18.38 -18.82
C GLN A 136 1.83 -19.68 -19.59
N THR A 137 2.80 -20.46 -19.16
CA THR A 137 3.14 -21.75 -19.81
C THR A 137 1.97 -22.74 -19.77
N VAL A 138 1.33 -22.90 -18.60
CA VAL A 138 0.20 -23.84 -18.44
C VAL A 138 -0.99 -23.44 -19.33
N THR A 139 -1.25 -22.14 -19.47
CA THR A 139 -2.37 -21.68 -20.30
C THR A 139 -2.09 -21.86 -21.79
N GLU A 140 -0.85 -21.62 -22.22
CA GLU A 140 -0.43 -21.88 -23.61
C GLU A 140 -0.57 -23.36 -23.98
N ASP A 141 -0.31 -24.29 -23.03
CA ASP A 141 -0.42 -25.72 -23.25
C ASP A 141 -1.86 -26.26 -23.17
N LEU A 142 -2.68 -25.70 -22.26
CA LEU A 142 -4.03 -26.22 -21.96
C LEU A 142 -5.14 -25.59 -22.79
N VAL A 143 -4.98 -24.34 -23.21
CA VAL A 143 -6.05 -23.59 -23.88
C VAL A 143 -5.81 -23.58 -25.38
N SER A 144 -6.70 -24.23 -26.13
CA SER A 144 -6.64 -24.17 -27.59
C SER A 144 -6.89 -22.75 -28.10
N PRO A 145 -6.31 -22.36 -29.25
CA PRO A 145 -6.55 -21.03 -29.85
C PRO A 145 -8.02 -20.76 -30.17
N GLU A 146 -8.82 -21.79 -30.30
CA GLU A 146 -10.26 -21.71 -30.59
C GLU A 146 -11.14 -21.62 -29.33
N ALA A 147 -10.53 -21.71 -28.13
CA ALA A 147 -11.26 -21.64 -26.87
C ALA A 147 -11.90 -20.27 -26.67
N SER A 148 -13.03 -20.24 -25.95
CA SER A 148 -13.69 -18.98 -25.62
C SER A 148 -12.77 -18.10 -24.73
N LYS A 149 -12.91 -16.77 -24.88
CA LYS A 149 -12.14 -15.81 -24.08
C LYS A 149 -12.45 -15.94 -22.60
N ALA A 150 -13.70 -16.24 -22.26
CA ALA A 150 -14.11 -16.46 -20.88
C ALA A 150 -13.38 -17.69 -20.29
N PHE A 151 -13.22 -18.75 -21.07
CA PHE A 151 -12.47 -19.92 -20.64
C PHE A 151 -10.97 -19.62 -20.46
N PHE A 152 -10.35 -18.89 -21.41
CA PHE A 152 -8.98 -18.45 -21.28
C PHE A 152 -8.77 -17.61 -20.01
N VAL A 153 -9.63 -16.60 -19.78
CA VAL A 153 -9.60 -15.74 -18.59
C VAL A 153 -9.75 -16.57 -17.32
N LEU A 154 -10.67 -17.51 -17.32
CA LEU A 154 -10.90 -18.39 -16.16
C LEU A 154 -9.66 -19.22 -15.84
N VAL A 155 -9.06 -19.87 -16.82
CA VAL A 155 -7.87 -20.72 -16.63
C VAL A 155 -6.67 -19.89 -16.16
N TYR A 156 -6.44 -18.73 -16.80
CA TYR A 156 -5.28 -17.90 -16.51
C TYR A 156 -5.39 -17.13 -15.18
N LEU A 157 -6.56 -16.55 -14.86
CA LEU A 157 -6.70 -15.67 -13.70
C LEU A 157 -7.22 -16.34 -12.44
N SER A 158 -8.00 -17.43 -12.53
CA SER A 158 -8.60 -18.04 -11.32
C SER A 158 -7.58 -18.59 -10.32
N PRO A 159 -6.37 -19.06 -10.70
CA PRO A 159 -5.40 -19.52 -9.72
C PRO A 159 -4.87 -18.43 -8.78
N TYR A 160 -4.84 -17.16 -9.22
CA TYR A 160 -4.26 -16.09 -8.39
C TYR A 160 -5.01 -15.84 -7.09
N PRO A 161 -6.33 -15.57 -7.06
CA PRO A 161 -7.04 -15.36 -5.80
C PRO A 161 -6.98 -16.60 -4.90
N LEU A 162 -7.03 -17.80 -5.48
CA LEU A 162 -6.98 -19.05 -4.74
C LEU A 162 -5.60 -19.25 -4.08
N LEU A 163 -4.53 -19.19 -4.86
CA LEU A 163 -3.16 -19.44 -4.39
C LEU A 163 -2.70 -18.35 -3.42
N LEU A 164 -3.03 -17.07 -3.68
CA LEU A 164 -2.75 -15.96 -2.77
C LEU A 164 -3.56 -16.05 -1.48
N GLY A 165 -4.81 -16.51 -1.55
CA GLY A 165 -5.63 -16.80 -0.39
C GLY A 165 -5.03 -17.92 0.47
N LEU A 166 -4.54 -18.99 -0.16
CA LEU A 166 -3.85 -20.10 0.50
C LEU A 166 -2.52 -19.64 1.13
N PHE A 167 -1.75 -18.83 0.40
CA PHE A 167 -0.52 -18.22 0.91
C PHE A 167 -0.82 -17.32 2.12
N HIS A 168 -1.89 -16.51 2.06
CA HIS A 168 -2.32 -15.71 3.20
C HIS A 168 -2.74 -16.58 4.39
N TRP A 169 -3.52 -17.62 4.17
CA TRP A 169 -3.94 -18.54 5.23
C TRP A 169 -2.75 -19.15 5.96
N ARG A 170 -1.69 -19.52 5.21
CA ARG A 170 -0.49 -20.16 5.74
C ARG A 170 0.46 -19.20 6.46
N TYR A 171 0.73 -18.04 5.87
CA TYR A 171 1.76 -17.10 6.31
C TYR A 171 1.20 -15.81 6.94
N ARG A 172 -0.08 -15.53 6.74
CA ARG A 172 -0.79 -14.36 7.27
C ARG A 172 -0.14 -13.03 6.90
N VAL A 173 0.42 -12.93 5.70
CA VAL A 173 1.01 -11.70 5.15
C VAL A 173 -0.12 -10.76 4.70
N PRO A 174 -0.19 -9.49 5.15
CA PRO A 174 -1.25 -8.57 4.76
C PRO A 174 -1.30 -8.30 3.26
N LEU A 175 -0.14 -8.17 2.59
CA LEU A 175 -0.03 -7.97 1.15
C LEU A 175 -0.68 -9.12 0.36
N SER A 176 -0.50 -10.37 0.78
CA SER A 176 -1.08 -11.50 0.05
C SER A 176 -2.60 -11.50 0.07
N LEU A 177 -3.25 -11.07 1.17
CA LEU A 177 -4.69 -10.91 1.22
C LEU A 177 -5.16 -9.75 0.32
N ALA A 178 -4.45 -8.63 0.36
CA ALA A 178 -4.78 -7.50 -0.51
C ALA A 178 -4.69 -7.89 -1.99
N LEU A 179 -3.63 -8.60 -2.39
CA LEU A 179 -3.47 -9.10 -3.76
C LEU A 179 -4.49 -10.20 -4.11
N ALA A 180 -4.90 -11.04 -3.15
CA ALA A 180 -5.97 -12.03 -3.37
C ALA A 180 -7.31 -11.33 -3.66
N ILE A 181 -7.66 -10.29 -2.90
CA ILE A 181 -8.87 -9.50 -3.13
C ILE A 181 -8.78 -8.77 -4.47
N PHE A 182 -7.63 -8.13 -4.76
CA PHE A 182 -7.39 -7.44 -6.03
C PHE A 182 -7.54 -8.39 -7.23
N SER A 183 -6.91 -9.57 -7.17
CA SER A 183 -6.99 -10.57 -8.24
C SER A 183 -8.39 -11.16 -8.38
N LEU A 184 -9.16 -11.29 -7.29
CA LEU A 184 -10.56 -11.74 -7.35
C LEU A 184 -11.45 -10.70 -8.06
N VAL A 185 -11.28 -9.41 -7.75
CA VAL A 185 -11.99 -8.32 -8.43
C VAL A 185 -11.54 -8.23 -9.89
N GLY A 186 -10.25 -8.40 -10.17
CA GLY A 186 -9.70 -8.45 -11.52
C GLY A 186 -10.24 -9.62 -12.34
N LEU A 187 -10.33 -10.82 -11.75
CA LEU A 187 -10.97 -11.98 -12.37
C LEU A 187 -12.44 -11.70 -12.72
N ALA A 188 -13.20 -11.14 -11.77
CA ALA A 188 -14.59 -10.80 -12.01
C ALA A 188 -14.74 -9.77 -13.16
N ALA A 189 -13.91 -8.72 -13.16
CA ALA A 189 -13.90 -7.73 -14.24
C ALA A 189 -13.57 -8.37 -15.60
N ALA A 190 -12.53 -9.20 -15.65
CA ALA A 190 -12.10 -9.85 -16.88
C ALA A 190 -13.15 -10.86 -17.41
N LEU A 191 -13.83 -11.60 -16.53
CA LEU A 191 -14.92 -12.51 -16.91
C LEU A 191 -16.14 -11.73 -17.45
N ILE A 192 -16.48 -10.60 -16.83
CA ILE A 192 -17.57 -9.74 -17.32
C ILE A 192 -17.24 -9.20 -18.72
N LEU A 193 -16.02 -8.70 -18.92
CA LEU A 193 -15.58 -8.17 -20.21
C LEU A 193 -15.49 -9.26 -21.27
N ALA A 194 -14.97 -10.45 -20.95
CA ALA A 194 -14.89 -11.58 -21.85
C ALA A 194 -16.29 -12.09 -22.24
N GLY A 195 -17.17 -12.30 -21.27
CA GLY A 195 -18.54 -12.73 -21.51
C GLY A 195 -19.35 -11.70 -22.33
N LEU A 196 -19.13 -10.41 -22.07
CA LEU A 196 -19.78 -9.35 -22.86
C LEU A 196 -19.22 -9.28 -24.28
N SER A 197 -17.93 -9.51 -24.47
CA SER A 197 -17.29 -9.63 -25.79
C SER A 197 -17.90 -10.77 -26.61
N GLU A 198 -18.12 -11.93 -25.98
CA GLU A 198 -18.78 -13.09 -26.61
C GLU A 198 -20.26 -12.83 -26.88
N PHE A 199 -20.98 -12.20 -25.93
CA PHE A 199 -22.41 -11.89 -26.08
C PHE A 199 -22.67 -10.89 -27.20
N LEU A 200 -21.80 -9.89 -27.39
CA LEU A 200 -21.92 -8.87 -28.42
C LEU A 200 -21.28 -9.28 -29.76
N ASP A 201 -20.71 -10.49 -29.84
CA ASP A 201 -19.98 -11.01 -30.99
C ASP A 201 -18.88 -10.08 -31.51
N VAL A 202 -18.12 -9.47 -30.56
CA VAL A 202 -17.03 -8.55 -30.87
C VAL A 202 -15.68 -9.15 -30.47
N VAL A 203 -14.68 -9.04 -31.36
CA VAL A 203 -13.33 -9.57 -31.11
C VAL A 203 -12.62 -8.79 -30.02
N ASP A 204 -12.79 -7.46 -29.98
CA ASP A 204 -12.16 -6.59 -29.00
C ASP A 204 -13.17 -5.56 -28.47
N LEU A 205 -13.63 -5.79 -27.25
CA LEU A 205 -14.58 -4.91 -26.57
C LEU A 205 -13.94 -3.55 -26.25
N MET A 206 -12.62 -3.52 -25.97
CA MET A 206 -11.90 -2.27 -25.69
C MET A 206 -11.75 -1.40 -26.95
N ALA A 207 -11.60 -2.02 -28.10
CA ALA A 207 -11.54 -1.27 -29.37
C ALA A 207 -12.93 -0.80 -29.83
N THR A 208 -13.97 -1.67 -29.70
CA THR A 208 -15.30 -1.44 -30.29
C THR A 208 -16.24 -0.68 -29.36
N HIS A 209 -16.23 -1.00 -28.07
CA HIS A 209 -17.12 -0.43 -27.03
C HIS A 209 -16.31 0.09 -25.83
N ARG A 210 -15.30 0.92 -26.11
CA ARG A 210 -14.34 1.42 -25.14
C ARG A 210 -14.97 2.06 -23.90
N SER A 211 -15.97 2.94 -24.10
CA SER A 211 -16.66 3.60 -22.99
C SER A 211 -17.34 2.61 -22.04
N LEU A 212 -17.95 1.56 -22.58
CA LEU A 212 -18.58 0.51 -21.79
C LEU A 212 -17.54 -0.29 -21.01
N ALA A 213 -16.47 -0.71 -21.67
CA ALA A 213 -15.40 -1.47 -21.02
C ALA A 213 -14.71 -0.67 -19.90
N VAL A 214 -14.37 0.60 -20.16
CA VAL A 214 -13.75 1.48 -19.13
C VAL A 214 -14.73 1.77 -18.00
N SER A 215 -16.03 1.93 -18.28
CA SER A 215 -17.04 2.12 -17.24
C SER A 215 -17.16 0.91 -16.30
N ILE A 216 -17.10 -0.31 -16.86
CA ILE A 216 -17.08 -1.55 -16.07
C ILE A 216 -15.84 -1.58 -15.17
N LEU A 217 -14.66 -1.28 -15.73
CA LEU A 217 -13.41 -1.23 -14.96
C LEU A 217 -13.46 -0.16 -13.85
N LEU A 218 -14.07 1.01 -14.12
CA LEU A 218 -14.25 2.03 -13.10
C LEU A 218 -15.16 1.57 -11.97
N VAL A 219 -16.28 0.91 -12.28
CA VAL A 219 -17.18 0.34 -11.27
C VAL A 219 -16.45 -0.69 -10.42
N MET A 220 -15.62 -1.55 -11.03
CA MET A 220 -14.80 -2.52 -10.31
C MET A 220 -13.73 -1.84 -9.42
N ALA A 221 -13.08 -0.79 -9.91
CA ALA A 221 -12.13 0.00 -9.13
C ALA A 221 -12.78 0.72 -7.94
N ILE A 222 -14.00 1.26 -8.12
CA ILE A 222 -14.81 1.83 -7.02
C ILE A 222 -15.18 0.74 -6.01
N GLY A 223 -15.57 -0.45 -6.48
CA GLY A 223 -15.84 -1.60 -5.61
C GLY A 223 -14.62 -1.99 -4.78
N LEU A 224 -13.44 -2.05 -5.40
CA LEU A 224 -12.19 -2.32 -4.72
C LEU A 224 -11.86 -1.23 -3.68
N PHE A 225 -12.09 0.05 -4.01
CA PHE A 225 -11.96 1.17 -3.08
C PHE A 225 -12.92 1.04 -1.90
N ALA A 226 -14.17 0.67 -2.14
CA ALA A 226 -15.15 0.44 -1.07
C ALA A 226 -14.71 -0.70 -0.13
N ILE A 227 -14.13 -1.77 -0.67
CA ILE A 227 -13.54 -2.86 0.13
C ILE A 227 -12.37 -2.32 0.98
N ALA A 228 -11.44 -1.57 0.39
CA ALA A 228 -10.32 -0.97 1.11
C ALA A 228 -10.80 -0.07 2.26
N MET A 229 -11.79 0.79 1.99
CA MET A 229 -12.43 1.63 3.02
C MET A 229 -13.13 0.82 4.09
N ALA A 230 -13.76 -0.31 3.77
CA ALA A 230 -14.38 -1.18 4.77
C ALA A 230 -13.36 -1.79 5.75
N PHE A 231 -12.13 -2.05 5.29
CA PHE A 231 -11.03 -2.45 6.19
C PHE A 231 -10.57 -1.29 7.07
N ASP A 232 -10.44 -0.08 6.53
CA ASP A 232 -10.03 1.12 7.28
C ASP A 232 -11.04 1.51 8.36
N LEU A 233 -12.33 1.56 8.01
CA LEU A 233 -13.39 1.95 8.93
C LEU A 233 -13.58 0.97 10.12
N ARG A 234 -13.07 -0.26 9.99
CA ARG A 234 -13.08 -1.25 11.08
C ARG A 234 -11.91 -1.11 12.06
N ASP A 235 -10.89 -0.33 11.72
CA ASP A 235 -9.71 -0.08 12.55
C ASP A 235 -9.20 1.37 12.37
N PRO A 236 -9.98 2.39 12.81
CA PRO A 236 -9.61 3.80 12.62
C PRO A 236 -8.30 4.17 13.33
N GLU A 237 -7.99 3.49 14.45
CA GLU A 237 -6.75 3.73 15.20
C GLU A 237 -5.53 3.02 14.59
N ARG A 238 -5.72 2.20 13.54
CA ARG A 238 -4.66 1.50 12.80
C ARG A 238 -3.75 0.64 13.67
N ARG A 239 -4.34 -0.06 14.65
CA ARG A 239 -3.59 -0.90 15.60
C ARG A 239 -3.49 -2.36 15.18
N THR A 240 -4.36 -2.81 14.28
CA THR A 240 -4.48 -4.22 13.91
C THR A 240 -3.91 -4.52 12.53
N ARG A 241 -3.73 -5.80 12.21
CA ARG A 241 -3.36 -6.27 10.85
C ARG A 241 -4.36 -5.90 9.77
N ARG A 242 -5.60 -5.51 10.13
CA ARG A 242 -6.62 -5.06 9.17
C ARG A 242 -6.20 -3.74 8.53
N SER A 243 -5.60 -2.85 9.30
CA SER A 243 -5.03 -1.60 8.77
C SER A 243 -3.87 -1.85 7.81
N ASP A 244 -3.04 -2.89 8.06
CA ASP A 244 -1.97 -3.26 7.13
C ASP A 244 -2.54 -3.79 5.81
N VAL A 245 -3.63 -4.58 5.85
CA VAL A 245 -4.34 -5.02 4.64
C VAL A 245 -4.96 -3.83 3.91
N ALA A 246 -5.60 -2.91 4.64
CA ALA A 246 -6.16 -1.68 4.08
C ALA A 246 -5.09 -0.84 3.38
N PHE A 247 -3.89 -0.69 3.97
CA PHE A 247 -2.76 -0.01 3.36
C PHE A 247 -2.43 -0.59 1.97
N TRP A 248 -2.24 -1.91 1.88
CA TRP A 248 -1.93 -2.57 0.63
C TRP A 248 -3.08 -2.52 -0.39
N LEU A 249 -4.33 -2.61 0.08
CA LEU A 249 -5.50 -2.44 -0.78
C LEU A 249 -5.56 -1.03 -1.37
N HIS A 250 -5.34 0.01 -0.57
CA HIS A 250 -5.29 1.38 -1.07
C HIS A 250 -4.14 1.59 -2.06
N LEU A 251 -3.00 0.94 -1.83
CA LEU A 251 -1.84 1.05 -2.72
C LEU A 251 -2.12 0.50 -4.13
N VAL A 252 -2.92 -0.56 -4.27
CA VAL A 252 -3.32 -1.10 -5.58
C VAL A 252 -4.59 -0.43 -6.14
N THR A 253 -5.49 0.03 -5.27
CA THR A 253 -6.74 0.68 -5.66
C THR A 253 -6.51 2.08 -6.23
N ALA A 254 -5.62 2.86 -5.60
CA ALA A 254 -5.39 4.24 -6.00
C ALA A 254 -4.97 4.37 -7.47
N PRO A 255 -3.95 3.65 -7.99
CA PRO A 255 -3.63 3.70 -9.40
C PRO A 255 -4.75 3.14 -10.28
N SER A 256 -5.41 2.05 -9.88
CA SER A 256 -6.50 1.44 -10.67
C SER A 256 -7.68 2.41 -10.86
N LEU A 257 -8.07 3.12 -9.81
CA LEU A 257 -9.16 4.10 -9.85
C LEU A 257 -8.76 5.33 -10.68
N LEU A 258 -7.55 5.85 -10.46
CA LEU A 258 -7.05 6.99 -11.21
C LEU A 258 -6.96 6.69 -12.72
N TRP A 259 -6.41 5.53 -13.07
CA TRP A 259 -6.28 5.10 -14.46
C TRP A 259 -7.64 4.97 -15.17
N THR A 260 -8.62 4.37 -14.53
CA THR A 260 -9.97 4.23 -15.12
C THR A 260 -10.67 5.57 -15.23
N MET A 261 -10.49 6.50 -14.30
CA MET A 261 -11.02 7.87 -14.42
C MET A 261 -10.37 8.64 -15.57
N LEU A 262 -9.04 8.57 -15.70
CA LEU A 262 -8.33 9.21 -16.80
C LEU A 262 -8.68 8.57 -18.16
N ALA A 263 -8.84 7.24 -18.19
CA ALA A 263 -9.27 6.54 -19.39
C ALA A 263 -10.65 7.01 -19.91
N LEU A 264 -11.57 7.39 -19.00
CA LEU A 264 -12.85 7.99 -19.39
C LEU A 264 -12.70 9.38 -20.01
N VAL A 265 -11.74 10.18 -19.54
CA VAL A 265 -11.46 11.52 -20.09
C VAL A 265 -10.89 11.41 -21.50
N PHE A 266 -10.04 10.43 -21.74
CA PHE A 266 -9.28 10.27 -22.99
C PHE A 266 -9.80 9.12 -23.87
N LEU A 267 -11.08 8.79 -23.80
CA LEU A 267 -11.67 7.65 -24.52
C LEU A 267 -11.30 7.59 -26.01
N ASN A 268 -11.17 8.74 -26.67
CA ASN A 268 -10.89 8.83 -28.11
C ASN A 268 -9.38 8.92 -28.43
N ALA A 269 -8.55 9.07 -27.42
CA ALA A 269 -7.11 9.32 -27.56
C ALA A 269 -6.22 8.16 -27.05
N ILE A 270 -6.84 7.06 -26.61
CA ILE A 270 -6.10 5.91 -26.09
C ILE A 270 -5.63 5.06 -27.28
N ASP A 271 -4.35 5.16 -27.61
CA ASP A 271 -3.66 4.25 -28.50
C ASP A 271 -2.70 3.38 -27.67
N GLY A 272 -3.07 2.10 -27.51
CA GLY A 272 -2.28 1.16 -26.74
C GLY A 272 -2.24 1.48 -25.23
N LEU A 273 -1.03 1.58 -24.66
CA LEU A 273 -0.80 1.89 -23.23
C LEU A 273 -0.72 3.40 -22.93
N SER A 274 -0.86 4.27 -23.93
CA SER A 274 -0.76 5.72 -23.77
C SER A 274 -2.11 6.31 -23.36
N PHE A 275 -2.22 6.87 -22.16
CA PHE A 275 -3.46 7.44 -21.62
C PHE A 275 -3.61 8.95 -21.84
N TYR A 276 -2.60 9.58 -22.39
CA TYR A 276 -2.63 11.02 -22.66
C TYR A 276 -2.48 11.27 -24.15
N PRO A 277 -3.35 12.07 -24.78
CA PRO A 277 -3.15 12.51 -26.14
C PRO A 277 -1.88 13.36 -26.22
N GLU A 278 -1.24 13.35 -27.38
CA GLU A 278 -0.05 14.19 -27.63
C GLU A 278 -0.38 15.69 -27.46
N GLN A 279 -1.61 16.07 -27.73
CA GLN A 279 -2.12 17.45 -27.54
C GLN A 279 -3.51 17.40 -26.90
N PRO A 280 -3.59 17.42 -25.54
CA PRO A 280 -4.88 17.53 -24.88
C PRO A 280 -5.51 18.90 -25.13
N ASP A 281 -6.82 18.93 -25.36
CA ASP A 281 -7.55 20.20 -25.39
C ASP A 281 -7.62 20.82 -23.96
N ALA A 282 -7.93 22.12 -23.89
CA ALA A 282 -7.98 22.85 -22.63
C ALA A 282 -9.02 22.27 -21.65
N GLY A 283 -10.13 21.72 -22.16
CA GLY A 283 -11.16 21.07 -21.35
C GLY A 283 -10.66 19.77 -20.72
N GLN A 284 -10.01 18.94 -21.52
CA GLN A 284 -9.38 17.69 -21.06
C GLN A 284 -8.30 17.97 -20.02
N ALA A 285 -7.43 18.97 -20.27
CA ALA A 285 -6.39 19.37 -19.30
C ALA A 285 -6.99 19.84 -17.97
N ALA A 286 -8.04 20.67 -18.00
CA ALA A 286 -8.74 21.12 -16.81
C ALA A 286 -9.38 19.95 -16.03
N LEU A 287 -9.98 18.99 -16.74
CA LEU A 287 -10.60 17.82 -16.14
C LEU A 287 -9.57 16.88 -15.49
N VAL A 288 -8.40 16.69 -16.10
CA VAL A 288 -7.28 15.93 -15.50
C VAL A 288 -6.82 16.61 -14.21
N ILE A 289 -6.60 17.91 -14.23
CA ILE A 289 -6.22 18.66 -13.03
C ILE A 289 -7.26 18.51 -11.93
N ALA A 290 -8.56 18.60 -12.28
CA ALA A 290 -9.65 18.42 -11.31
C ALA A 290 -9.68 17.00 -10.72
N ILE A 291 -9.49 15.96 -11.54
CA ILE A 291 -9.41 14.55 -11.09
C ILE A 291 -8.24 14.36 -10.15
N VAL A 292 -7.04 14.83 -10.54
CA VAL A 292 -5.83 14.69 -9.71
C VAL A 292 -5.99 15.45 -8.40
N ALA A 293 -6.52 16.67 -8.41
CA ALA A 293 -6.77 17.46 -7.20
C ALA A 293 -7.78 16.75 -6.27
N CYS A 294 -8.88 16.21 -6.84
CA CYS A 294 -9.85 15.42 -6.08
C CYS A 294 -9.20 14.18 -5.46
N PHE A 295 -8.37 13.47 -6.22
CA PHE A 295 -7.63 12.30 -5.75
C PHE A 295 -6.68 12.60 -4.60
N MET A 296 -5.94 13.71 -4.72
CA MET A 296 -5.06 14.17 -3.66
C MET A 296 -5.85 14.57 -2.41
N MET A 297 -6.98 15.24 -2.59
CA MET A 297 -7.88 15.62 -1.48
C MET A 297 -8.43 14.39 -0.76
N ILE A 298 -8.90 13.36 -1.50
CA ILE A 298 -9.34 12.09 -0.93
C ILE A 298 -8.19 11.46 -0.12
N GLY A 299 -6.97 11.43 -0.67
CA GLY A 299 -5.79 10.91 0.02
C GLY A 299 -5.52 11.60 1.35
N VAL A 300 -5.62 12.92 1.40
CA VAL A 300 -5.44 13.71 2.63
C VAL A 300 -6.57 13.46 3.64
N ILE A 301 -7.82 13.40 3.20
CA ILE A 301 -8.99 13.16 4.06
C ILE A 301 -8.91 11.81 4.75
N ILE A 302 -8.66 10.74 3.98
CA ILE A 302 -8.57 9.37 4.50
C ILE A 302 -7.22 9.07 5.15
N ASP A 303 -6.27 10.02 5.08
CA ASP A 303 -4.89 9.87 5.56
C ASP A 303 -4.18 8.66 4.92
N ARG A 304 -4.28 8.56 3.59
CA ARG A 304 -3.66 7.50 2.80
C ARG A 304 -2.77 8.08 1.69
N ARG A 305 -1.46 8.06 1.93
CA ARG A 305 -0.44 8.62 1.02
C ARG A 305 -0.44 7.97 -0.37
N ALA A 306 -0.95 6.74 -0.49
CA ALA A 306 -1.07 6.03 -1.77
C ALA A 306 -1.86 6.82 -2.83
N PHE A 307 -2.90 7.54 -2.44
CA PHE A 307 -3.68 8.39 -3.35
C PHE A 307 -2.90 9.61 -3.80
N VAL A 308 -2.14 10.22 -2.89
CA VAL A 308 -1.29 11.37 -3.22
C VAL A 308 -0.16 10.96 -4.15
N THR A 309 0.52 9.83 -3.88
CA THR A 309 1.60 9.35 -4.74
C THR A 309 1.09 8.98 -6.14
N SER A 310 -0.07 8.35 -6.26
CA SER A 310 -0.69 8.04 -7.56
C SER A 310 -1.06 9.31 -8.33
N GLY A 311 -1.64 10.30 -7.64
CA GLY A 311 -1.96 11.61 -8.22
C GLY A 311 -0.71 12.36 -8.69
N LEU A 312 0.36 12.36 -7.89
CA LEU A 312 1.63 13.01 -8.24
C LEU A 312 2.32 12.35 -9.41
N LEU A 313 2.33 11.01 -9.49
CA LEU A 313 2.87 10.28 -10.64
C LEU A 313 2.11 10.61 -11.92
N SER A 314 0.77 10.67 -11.86
CA SER A 314 -0.06 11.03 -12.99
C SER A 314 0.16 12.49 -13.42
N LEU A 315 0.25 13.41 -12.46
CA LEU A 315 0.54 14.82 -12.73
C LEU A 315 1.93 14.98 -13.35
N GLY A 316 2.94 14.27 -12.82
CA GLY A 316 4.29 14.27 -13.36
C GLY A 316 4.32 13.79 -14.82
N TYR A 317 3.59 12.71 -15.12
CA TYR A 317 3.45 12.21 -16.48
C TYR A 317 2.72 13.20 -17.40
N ALA A 318 1.66 13.85 -16.92
CA ALA A 318 0.94 14.88 -17.67
C ALA A 318 1.85 16.09 -17.99
N ILE A 319 2.60 16.58 -17.01
CA ILE A 319 3.57 17.67 -17.17
C ILE A 319 4.66 17.28 -18.18
N TYR A 320 5.20 16.05 -18.07
CA TYR A 320 6.18 15.51 -19.00
C TYR A 320 5.66 15.55 -20.46
N ASN A 321 4.41 15.10 -20.70
CA ASN A 321 3.82 15.12 -22.05
C ASN A 321 3.61 16.54 -22.57
N ILE A 322 3.17 17.48 -21.71
CA ILE A 322 3.00 18.88 -22.12
C ILE A 322 4.33 19.48 -22.60
N PHE A 323 5.41 19.27 -21.85
CA PHE A 323 6.73 19.79 -22.24
C PHE A 323 7.28 19.08 -23.48
N ARG A 324 7.04 17.78 -23.64
CA ARG A 324 7.40 17.04 -24.85
C ARG A 324 6.71 17.60 -26.10
N SER A 325 5.43 17.93 -26.00
CA SER A 325 4.65 18.49 -27.10
C SER A 325 5.05 19.92 -27.46
N ALA A 326 5.70 20.65 -26.54
CA ALA A 326 6.20 22.00 -26.77
C ALA A 326 7.52 22.09 -27.54
N ASP A 327 8.01 20.96 -28.08
CA ASP A 327 9.25 20.84 -28.86
C ASP A 327 10.51 21.37 -28.14
N LEU A 328 10.52 21.29 -26.80
CA LEU A 328 11.67 21.62 -25.98
C LEU A 328 12.72 20.51 -26.06
N ALA A 329 14.00 20.86 -25.95
CA ALA A 329 15.07 19.86 -25.94
C ALA A 329 14.82 18.78 -24.87
N LEU A 330 14.96 17.49 -25.27
CA LEU A 330 14.63 16.31 -24.45
C LEU A 330 15.16 16.39 -23.00
N ASP A 331 16.37 16.90 -22.83
CA ASP A 331 16.98 16.97 -21.50
C ASP A 331 16.35 18.03 -20.60
N SER A 332 15.89 19.15 -21.18
CA SER A 332 15.37 20.29 -20.41
C SER A 332 14.00 20.01 -19.80
N TYR A 333 13.06 19.40 -20.54
CA TYR A 333 11.71 19.19 -20.02
C TYR A 333 11.65 18.05 -18.97
N VAL A 334 12.54 17.03 -19.08
CA VAL A 334 12.65 15.99 -18.05
C VAL A 334 13.10 16.61 -16.74
N PHE A 335 14.15 17.43 -16.74
CA PHE A 335 14.65 18.07 -15.53
C PHE A 335 13.66 19.06 -14.92
N VAL A 336 12.99 19.86 -15.75
CA VAL A 336 11.92 20.77 -15.26
C VAL A 336 10.77 20.00 -14.64
N THR A 337 10.33 18.91 -15.26
CA THR A 337 9.28 18.04 -14.71
C THR A 337 9.70 17.47 -13.35
N LEU A 338 10.94 16.95 -13.25
CA LEU A 338 11.47 16.40 -12.00
C LEU A 338 11.51 17.46 -10.89
N ILE A 339 11.94 18.68 -11.20
CA ILE A 339 11.97 19.79 -10.24
C ILE A 339 10.55 20.13 -9.78
N LEU A 340 9.60 20.32 -10.70
CA LEU A 340 8.21 20.67 -10.36
C LEU A 340 7.54 19.60 -9.51
N VAL A 341 7.66 18.33 -9.92
CA VAL A 341 7.12 17.21 -9.16
C VAL A 341 7.81 17.08 -7.81
N GLY A 342 9.14 17.22 -7.76
CA GLY A 342 9.91 17.18 -6.52
C GLY A 342 9.50 18.27 -5.52
N VAL A 343 9.36 19.51 -5.99
CA VAL A 343 8.89 20.64 -5.15
C VAL A 343 7.46 20.37 -4.65
N LEU A 344 6.57 19.87 -5.50
CA LEU A 344 5.20 19.55 -5.11
C LEU A 344 5.15 18.43 -4.06
N VAL A 345 5.94 17.37 -4.26
CA VAL A 345 6.06 16.26 -3.27
C VAL A 345 6.56 16.76 -1.94
N LEU A 346 7.60 17.60 -1.95
CA LEU A 346 8.16 18.20 -0.72
C LEU A 346 7.13 19.09 -0.04
N THR A 347 6.43 19.94 -0.79
CA THR A 347 5.40 20.84 -0.25
C THR A 347 4.28 20.06 0.43
N ILE A 348 3.79 19.00 -0.22
CA ILE A 348 2.74 18.14 0.36
C ILE A 348 3.30 17.32 1.53
N GLY A 349 4.50 16.77 1.41
CA GLY A 349 5.11 15.96 2.46
C GLY A 349 5.34 16.73 3.75
N VAL A 350 5.92 17.93 3.65
CA VAL A 350 6.17 18.83 4.80
C VAL A 350 4.86 19.46 5.31
N GLY A 351 3.97 19.85 4.40
CA GLY A 351 2.69 20.50 4.71
C GLY A 351 1.56 19.54 5.11
N TRP A 352 1.78 18.23 5.14
CA TRP A 352 0.73 17.23 5.31
C TRP A 352 -0.19 17.48 6.51
N ALA A 353 0.38 17.67 7.68
CA ALA A 353 -0.37 17.92 8.92
C ALA A 353 -1.21 19.20 8.85
N TYR A 354 -0.63 20.28 8.30
CA TYR A 354 -1.33 21.57 8.13
C TYR A 354 -2.48 21.46 7.13
N ILE A 355 -2.25 20.86 5.98
CA ILE A 355 -3.25 20.67 4.92
C ILE A 355 -4.41 19.81 5.47
N ARG A 356 -4.08 18.72 6.15
CA ARG A 356 -5.08 17.83 6.76
C ARG A 356 -5.88 18.55 7.84
N GLY A 357 -5.23 19.30 8.74
CA GLY A 357 -5.88 20.11 9.76
C GLY A 357 -6.87 21.10 9.17
N ALA A 358 -6.46 21.85 8.13
CA ALA A 358 -7.32 22.80 7.43
C ALA A 358 -8.55 22.11 6.77
N ILE A 359 -8.37 20.95 6.14
CA ILE A 359 -9.47 20.21 5.53
C ILE A 359 -10.43 19.67 6.61
N PHE A 360 -9.91 19.18 7.73
CA PHE A 360 -10.73 18.66 8.83
C PHE A 360 -11.65 19.73 9.44
N THR A 361 -11.26 21.01 9.45
CA THR A 361 -12.16 22.09 9.92
C THR A 361 -13.41 22.24 9.06
N LEU A 362 -13.32 21.90 7.77
CA LEU A 362 -14.41 22.01 6.79
C LEU A 362 -15.34 20.77 6.77
N LEU A 363 -14.92 19.65 7.38
CA LEU A 363 -15.68 18.39 7.35
C LEU A 363 -16.82 18.38 8.36
N PRO A 364 -17.98 17.77 8.03
CA PRO A 364 -19.08 17.54 8.97
C PRO A 364 -18.67 16.59 10.13
N GLU A 365 -19.17 16.84 11.34
CA GLU A 365 -18.88 16.03 12.54
C GLU A 365 -19.10 14.50 12.36
N PRO A 366 -20.18 14.03 11.70
CA PRO A 366 -20.39 12.58 11.49
C PRO A 366 -19.30 11.89 10.67
N LEU A 367 -18.58 12.64 9.82
CA LEU A 367 -17.45 12.13 9.06
C LEU A 367 -16.15 12.13 9.89
N LYS A 368 -15.93 13.16 10.69
CA LYS A 368 -14.73 13.27 11.56
C LYS A 368 -14.58 12.08 12.51
N THR A 369 -15.71 11.60 13.08
CA THR A 369 -15.70 10.45 14.02
C THR A 369 -15.33 9.12 13.39
N LYS A 370 -15.49 8.98 12.06
CA LYS A 370 -15.19 7.75 11.32
C LYS A 370 -13.80 7.76 10.68
N LEU A 371 -13.19 8.93 10.58
CA LEU A 371 -11.87 9.09 9.98
C LEU A 371 -10.76 8.93 11.04
N PRO A 372 -9.53 8.60 10.64
CA PRO A 372 -8.39 8.58 11.54
C PRO A 372 -8.24 9.93 12.25
N PRO A 373 -7.95 9.95 13.57
CA PRO A 373 -7.84 11.18 14.32
C PRO A 373 -6.73 12.10 13.77
N LEU A 374 -6.89 13.42 13.94
CA LEU A 374 -5.80 14.37 13.72
C LEU A 374 -4.71 14.08 14.76
N ARG A 375 -3.51 13.90 14.30
CA ARG A 375 -2.30 13.70 15.12
C ARG A 375 -1.28 14.73 14.77
#